data_199eb4a33850c25232604db99b2ea872
#
_entry.id   199eb4a33850c25232604db99b2ea872
#
_cell.length_a   1.000
_cell.length_b   1.000
_cell.length_c   1.000
_cell.angle_alpha   90.00
_cell.angle_beta   90.00
_cell.angle_gamma   90.00
#
_symmetry.space_group_name_H-M   'P 1'
#
loop_
_entity.id
_entity.type
_entity.pdbx_description
1 polymer ?
#
loop_
_entity_poly.entity_id
_entity_poly.type
_entity_poly.pdbx_seq_one_letter_code
_entity_poly.pdbx_strand_id
1 'polypeptide(L)'
;MISFIKGKLVHIYENVIIVENNGIGYEIFVPVSVIGNMPLVGSEVMIYTYMHVREDALQLFGFLDRDTLEIFKLLITVSGIGPKGAIGVLGTLSADDIRYAVMAEDAKTIAKAPGIGIKTAQ
;
A
#
# COMPACT_ATOMS: atom_id res chain seq x y z
N MET A 1 5.34 -16.53 3.76
CA MET A 1 5.01 -15.16 3.35
C MET A 1 3.52 -14.93 3.48
N ILE A 2 3.10 -13.77 3.97
CA ILE A 2 1.67 -13.48 4.18
C ILE A 2 1.14 -12.76 2.94
N SER A 3 0.27 -13.43 2.19
CA SER A 3 -0.28 -12.92 0.92
C SER A 3 -1.58 -12.16 1.09
N PHE A 4 -2.37 -12.53 2.09
CA PHE A 4 -3.59 -11.82 2.45
C PHE A 4 -3.96 -12.14 3.89
N ILE A 5 -4.78 -11.26 4.45
CA ILE A 5 -5.34 -11.47 5.79
C ILE A 5 -6.83 -11.19 5.70
N LYS A 6 -7.63 -12.15 6.16
CA LYS A 6 -9.07 -12.02 6.25
C LYS A 6 -9.46 -12.02 7.72
N GLY A 7 -10.16 -10.98 8.15
CA GLY A 7 -10.56 -10.88 9.53
C GLY A 7 -11.39 -9.64 9.80
N LYS A 8 -11.50 -9.30 11.08
CA LYS A 8 -12.32 -8.19 11.54
C LYS A 8 -11.48 -6.91 11.59
N LEU A 9 -12.01 -5.84 11.00
CA LEU A 9 -11.38 -4.53 11.07
C LEU A 9 -11.60 -3.97 12.46
N VAL A 10 -10.53 -3.81 13.23
CA VAL A 10 -10.61 -3.41 14.64
C VAL A 10 -10.35 -1.93 14.83
N HIS A 11 -9.34 -1.40 14.16
CA HIS A 11 -8.96 0.02 14.26
C HIS A 11 -8.52 0.56 12.92
N ILE A 12 -8.73 1.87 12.74
CA ILE A 12 -8.21 2.64 11.61
C ILE A 12 -7.46 3.83 12.18
N TYR A 13 -6.18 3.96 11.81
CA TYR A 13 -5.36 5.13 12.10
C TYR A 13 -5.12 5.88 10.79
N GLU A 14 -4.23 6.86 10.78
CA GLU A 14 -3.98 7.69 9.61
C GLU A 14 -3.72 6.90 8.33
N ASN A 15 -2.78 5.98 8.38
CA ASN A 15 -2.41 5.14 7.23
C ASN A 15 -2.16 3.70 7.65
N VAL A 16 -2.77 3.31 8.76
CA VAL A 16 -2.59 1.97 9.34
C VAL A 16 -3.95 1.44 9.74
N ILE A 17 -4.18 0.17 9.47
CA ILE A 17 -5.35 -0.54 9.97
C ILE A 17 -4.90 -1.72 10.82
N ILE A 18 -5.75 -2.13 11.74
CA ILE A 18 -5.54 -3.35 12.51
C ILE A 18 -6.66 -4.32 12.17
N VAL A 19 -6.28 -5.49 11.70
CA VAL A 19 -7.21 -6.57 11.37
C VAL A 19 -6.95 -7.73 12.33
N GLU A 20 -8.01 -8.17 13.01
CA GLU A 20 -7.93 -9.29 13.94
C GLU A 20 -8.32 -10.58 13.24
N ASN A 21 -7.50 -11.61 13.41
CA ASN A 21 -7.78 -12.94 12.93
C ASN A 21 -7.34 -13.93 14.01
N ASN A 22 -8.31 -14.69 14.52
CA ASN A 22 -8.05 -15.72 15.55
C ASN A 22 -7.31 -15.19 16.78
N GLY A 23 -7.65 -13.98 17.21
CA GLY A 23 -7.05 -13.39 18.41
C GLY A 23 -5.73 -12.66 18.15
N ILE A 24 -5.27 -12.59 16.91
CA ILE A 24 -4.05 -11.87 16.55
C ILE A 24 -4.43 -10.60 15.81
N GLY A 25 -3.93 -9.44 16.27
CA GLY A 25 -4.11 -8.17 15.60
C GLY A 25 -2.94 -7.89 14.67
N TYR A 26 -3.22 -7.82 13.38
CA TYR A 26 -2.22 -7.52 12.37
C TYR A 26 -2.26 -6.03 12.05
N GLU A 27 -1.13 -5.35 12.24
CA GLU A 27 -0.97 -3.96 11.88
C GLU A 27 -0.52 -3.88 10.41
N ILE A 28 -1.32 -3.20 9.59
CA ILE A 28 -1.10 -3.16 8.15
C ILE A 28 -1.08 -1.71 7.69
N PHE A 29 0.02 -1.32 7.03
CA PHE A 29 0.12 0.01 6.41
C PHE A 29 -0.64 0.01 5.10
N VAL A 30 -1.46 1.03 4.88
CA VAL A 30 -2.30 1.13 3.69
C VAL A 30 -2.26 2.55 3.13
N PRO A 31 -2.47 2.71 1.81
CA PRO A 31 -2.59 4.05 1.22
C PRO A 31 -3.83 4.78 1.75
N VAL A 32 -3.79 6.10 1.75
CA VAL A 32 -4.94 6.92 2.16
C VAL A 32 -6.17 6.59 1.31
N SER A 33 -5.97 6.30 0.02
CA SER A 33 -7.07 5.91 -0.87
C SER A 33 -7.76 4.62 -0.41
N VAL A 34 -7.02 3.70 0.17
CA VAL A 34 -7.58 2.46 0.74
C VAL A 34 -8.38 2.78 2.00
N ILE A 35 -7.87 3.66 2.84
CA ILE A 35 -8.59 4.10 4.07
C ILE A 35 -9.97 4.66 3.71
N GLY A 36 -10.04 5.48 2.66
CA GLY A 36 -11.30 6.08 2.23
C GLY A 36 -12.35 5.08 1.75
N ASN A 37 -11.93 3.87 1.39
CA ASN A 37 -12.81 2.82 0.90
C ASN A 37 -13.01 1.70 1.91
N MET A 38 -12.52 1.86 3.15
CA MET A 38 -12.69 0.86 4.18
C MET A 38 -14.13 0.83 4.69
N PRO A 39 -14.66 -0.36 5.00
CA PRO A 39 -15.96 -0.45 5.67
C PRO A 39 -15.84 0.03 7.11
N LEU A 40 -16.96 0.02 7.82
CA LEU A 40 -16.98 0.42 9.22
C LEU A 40 -16.15 -0.53 10.09
N VAL A 41 -15.55 0.02 11.13
CA VAL A 41 -14.88 -0.77 12.16
C VAL A 41 -15.87 -1.81 12.71
N GLY A 42 -15.39 -3.04 12.82
CA GLY A 42 -16.21 -4.19 13.21
C GLY A 42 -16.61 -5.07 12.05
N SER A 43 -16.47 -4.59 10.82
CA SER A 43 -16.77 -5.37 9.61
C SER A 43 -15.67 -6.35 9.29
N GLU A 44 -16.03 -7.43 8.59
CA GLU A 44 -15.04 -8.36 8.06
C GLU A 44 -14.42 -7.77 6.80
N VAL A 45 -13.09 -7.88 6.70
CA VAL A 45 -12.34 -7.41 5.54
C VAL A 45 -11.38 -8.47 5.07
N MET A 46 -11.02 -8.39 3.80
CA MET A 46 -9.93 -9.19 3.24
C MET A 46 -8.91 -8.22 2.63
N ILE A 47 -7.70 -8.27 3.16
CA ILE A 47 -6.63 -7.35 2.77
C ILE A 47 -5.53 -8.14 2.07
N TYR A 48 -5.22 -7.78 0.84
CA TYR A 48 -4.10 -8.35 0.13
C TYR A 48 -2.82 -7.67 0.59
N THR A 49 -1.83 -8.45 1.01
CA THR A 49 -0.68 -7.93 1.73
C THR A 49 0.64 -8.21 1.03
N TYR A 50 1.59 -7.33 1.27
CA TYR A 50 2.99 -7.51 0.97
C TYR A 50 3.77 -7.46 2.30
N MET A 51 4.51 -8.51 2.61
CA MET A 51 5.31 -8.56 3.83
C MET A 51 6.72 -8.08 3.54
N HIS A 52 7.08 -6.97 4.17
CA HIS A 52 8.42 -6.39 4.04
C HIS A 52 9.25 -6.82 5.23
N VAL A 53 10.29 -7.61 4.97
CA VAL A 53 11.17 -8.13 6.00
C VAL A 53 12.48 -7.36 5.97
N ARG A 54 12.81 -6.75 7.10
CA ARG A 54 14.08 -6.05 7.27
C ARG A 54 14.79 -6.66 8.47
N GLU A 55 16.06 -6.34 8.61
CA GLU A 55 16.88 -6.81 9.72
C GLU A 55 16.29 -6.41 11.07
N ASP A 56 15.72 -5.21 11.15
CA ASP A 56 15.23 -4.60 12.39
C ASP A 56 13.71 -4.48 12.46
N ALA A 57 12.97 -4.96 11.44
CA ALA A 57 11.52 -4.77 11.40
C ALA A 57 10.83 -5.76 10.46
N LEU A 58 9.57 -6.07 10.81
CA LEU A 58 8.64 -6.76 9.93
C LEU A 58 7.45 -5.83 9.73
N GLN A 59 7.10 -5.57 8.48
CA GLN A 59 6.00 -4.67 8.16
C GLN A 59 5.08 -5.30 7.13
N LEU A 60 3.77 -5.10 7.31
CA LEU A 60 2.77 -5.51 6.32
C LEU A 60 2.23 -4.26 5.64
N PHE A 61 2.14 -4.32 4.32
CA PHE A 61 1.51 -3.29 3.50
C PHE A 61 0.32 -3.93 2.80
N GLY A 62 -0.82 -3.25 2.80
CA GLY A 62 -2.06 -3.88 2.37
C GLY A 62 -2.94 -3.04 1.46
N PHE A 63 -3.79 -3.75 0.72
CA PHE A 63 -4.64 -3.17 -0.31
C PHE A 63 -5.94 -3.95 -0.39
N LEU A 64 -7.00 -3.30 -0.88
CA LEU A 64 -8.32 -3.93 -0.97
C LEU A 64 -8.46 -4.87 -2.16
N ASP A 65 -7.58 -4.75 -3.16
CA ASP A 65 -7.63 -5.62 -4.33
C ASP A 65 -6.22 -6.04 -4.77
N ARG A 66 -6.16 -7.11 -5.53
CA ARG A 66 -4.88 -7.65 -6.00
C ARG A 66 -4.22 -6.76 -7.04
N ASP A 67 -5.02 -6.06 -7.82
CA ASP A 67 -4.49 -5.19 -8.86
C ASP A 67 -3.63 -4.08 -8.26
N THR A 68 -4.13 -3.43 -7.21
CA THR A 68 -3.37 -2.40 -6.50
C THR A 68 -2.11 -2.99 -5.86
N LEU A 69 -2.20 -4.20 -5.29
CA LEU A 69 -1.03 -4.88 -4.75
C LEU A 69 0.04 -5.11 -5.83
N GLU A 70 -0.36 -5.52 -7.03
CA GLU A 70 0.60 -5.74 -8.12
C GLU A 70 1.28 -4.43 -8.54
N ILE A 71 0.53 -3.32 -8.56
CA ILE A 71 1.11 -2.02 -8.85
C ILE A 71 2.10 -1.61 -7.75
N PHE A 72 1.76 -1.87 -6.49
CA PHE A 72 2.69 -1.62 -5.38
C PHE A 72 4.00 -2.39 -5.58
N LYS A 73 3.92 -3.68 -5.92
CA LYS A 73 5.09 -4.50 -6.16
C LYS A 73 5.93 -3.97 -7.31
N LEU A 74 5.28 -3.47 -8.34
CA LEU A 74 5.97 -2.86 -9.48
C LEU A 74 6.70 -1.58 -9.05
N LEU A 75 6.06 -0.74 -8.26
CA LEU A 75 6.65 0.51 -7.80
C LEU A 75 7.91 0.28 -6.96
N ILE A 76 7.90 -0.71 -6.08
CA ILE A 76 9.07 -0.95 -5.23
C ILE A 76 10.26 -1.56 -5.98
N THR A 77 10.07 -1.98 -7.23
CA THR A 77 11.20 -2.39 -8.08
C THR A 77 11.95 -1.19 -8.65
N VAL A 78 11.35 0.00 -8.60
CA VAL A 78 12.00 1.22 -9.08
C VAL A 78 13.06 1.66 -8.08
N SER A 79 14.25 1.95 -8.57
CA SER A 79 15.36 2.40 -7.72
C SER A 79 14.96 3.67 -6.97
N GLY A 80 15.14 3.67 -5.66
CA GLY A 80 14.83 4.80 -4.81
C GLY A 80 13.40 4.86 -4.30
N ILE A 81 12.51 3.95 -4.74
CA ILE A 81 11.16 3.85 -4.19
C ILE A 81 11.09 2.65 -3.27
N GLY A 82 10.96 2.92 -1.97
CA GLY A 82 10.70 1.89 -0.97
C GLY A 82 9.21 1.72 -0.72
N PRO A 83 8.83 0.79 0.18
CA PRO A 83 7.42 0.54 0.47
C PRO A 83 6.64 1.77 0.92
N LYS A 84 7.21 2.61 1.77
CA LYS A 84 6.52 3.82 2.23
C LYS A 84 6.33 4.84 1.11
N GLY A 85 7.31 4.97 0.21
CA GLY A 85 7.17 5.81 -0.97
C GLY A 85 6.08 5.31 -1.90
N ALA A 86 6.01 4.01 -2.11
CA ALA A 86 4.96 3.39 -2.93
C ALA A 86 3.57 3.61 -2.33
N ILE A 87 3.43 3.51 -1.00
CA ILE A 87 2.19 3.82 -0.30
C ILE A 87 1.78 5.28 -0.56
N GLY A 88 2.74 6.20 -0.53
CA GLY A 88 2.48 7.61 -0.84
C GLY A 88 1.99 7.83 -2.27
N VAL A 89 2.61 7.15 -3.24
CA VAL A 89 2.19 7.21 -4.64
C VAL A 89 0.75 6.72 -4.80
N LEU A 90 0.44 5.57 -4.21
CA LEU A 90 -0.89 4.96 -4.29
C LEU A 90 -1.95 5.76 -3.54
N GLY A 91 -1.55 6.56 -2.56
CA GLY A 91 -2.47 7.46 -1.87
C GLY A 91 -2.84 8.70 -2.69
N THR A 92 -2.02 9.04 -3.69
CA THR A 92 -2.20 10.24 -4.51
C THR A 92 -2.74 9.91 -5.90
N LEU A 93 -2.29 8.80 -6.49
CA LEU A 93 -2.62 8.40 -7.85
C LEU A 93 -3.38 7.07 -7.85
N SER A 94 -4.31 6.92 -8.81
CA SER A 94 -4.98 5.64 -9.01
C SER A 94 -4.02 4.62 -9.63
N ALA A 95 -4.40 3.33 -9.58
CA ALA A 95 -3.62 2.28 -10.22
C ALA A 95 -3.48 2.51 -11.73
N ASP A 96 -4.55 2.97 -12.38
CA ASP A 96 -4.51 3.25 -13.81
C ASP A 96 -3.60 4.43 -14.14
N ASP A 97 -3.63 5.49 -13.33
CA ASP A 97 -2.74 6.63 -13.49
C ASP A 97 -1.28 6.21 -13.37
N ILE A 98 -0.97 5.35 -12.42
CA ILE A 98 0.39 4.86 -12.20
C ILE A 98 0.84 3.99 -13.38
N ARG A 99 -0.01 3.10 -13.86
CA ARG A 99 0.33 2.27 -15.03
C ARG A 99 0.62 3.14 -16.24
N TYR A 100 -0.22 4.14 -16.47
CA TYR A 100 -0.02 5.05 -17.58
C TYR A 100 1.31 5.80 -17.44
N ALA A 101 1.60 6.32 -16.25
CA ALA A 101 2.83 7.07 -16.00
C ALA A 101 4.07 6.19 -16.17
N VAL A 102 4.04 4.95 -15.70
CA VAL A 102 5.16 4.02 -15.86
C VAL A 102 5.37 3.68 -17.33
N MET A 103 4.30 3.40 -18.06
CA MET A 103 4.37 3.07 -19.48
C MET A 103 4.87 4.25 -20.34
N ALA A 104 4.48 5.48 -19.96
CA ALA A 104 4.88 6.69 -20.66
C ALA A 104 6.19 7.28 -20.12
N GLU A 105 6.78 6.65 -19.09
CA GLU A 105 7.95 7.16 -18.38
C GLU A 105 7.75 8.58 -17.85
N ASP A 106 6.52 8.87 -17.36
CA ASP A 106 6.14 10.18 -16.86
C ASP A 106 6.54 10.35 -15.40
N ALA A 107 7.80 10.70 -15.17
CA ALA A 107 8.35 10.90 -13.84
C ALA A 107 7.66 12.03 -13.08
N LYS A 108 7.16 13.05 -13.78
CA LYS A 108 6.48 14.18 -13.13
C LYS A 108 5.18 13.79 -12.49
N THR A 109 4.41 12.90 -13.12
CA THR A 109 3.17 12.42 -12.55
C THR A 109 3.43 11.65 -11.26
N ILE A 110 4.43 10.79 -11.26
CA ILE A 110 4.79 10.01 -10.06
C ILE A 110 5.36 10.92 -8.98
N ALA A 111 6.14 11.93 -9.36
CA ALA A 111 6.75 12.86 -8.42
C ALA A 111 5.75 13.76 -7.70
N LYS A 112 4.48 13.79 -8.11
CA LYS A 112 3.41 14.49 -7.37
C LYS A 112 3.14 13.85 -6.01
N ALA A 113 3.48 12.58 -5.85
CA ALA A 113 3.30 11.90 -4.57
C ALA A 113 4.29 12.42 -3.53
N PRO A 114 3.86 12.62 -2.27
CA PRO A 114 4.75 13.08 -1.23
C PRO A 114 5.95 12.14 -1.04
N GLY A 115 7.12 12.72 -0.87
CA GLY A 115 8.34 11.96 -0.64
C GLY A 115 9.02 11.36 -1.86
N ILE A 116 8.43 11.56 -3.06
CA ILE A 116 9.00 11.06 -4.30
C ILE A 116 9.54 12.25 -5.11
N GLY A 117 10.84 12.25 -5.36
CA GLY A 117 11.46 13.25 -6.20
C GLY A 117 11.49 12.81 -7.66
N ILE A 118 11.77 13.73 -8.57
CA ILE A 118 11.83 13.43 -10.00
C ILE A 118 12.87 12.37 -10.32
N LYS A 119 14.03 12.44 -9.71
CA LYS A 119 15.09 11.44 -9.92
C LYS A 119 14.67 10.05 -9.47
N THR A 120 13.96 9.97 -8.38
CA THR A 120 13.47 8.70 -7.84
C THR A 120 12.38 8.11 -8.74
N ALA A 121 11.51 8.97 -9.29
CA ALA A 121 10.40 8.53 -10.12
C ALA A 121 10.85 8.02 -11.50
N GLN A 122 12.00 8.41 -11.96
CA GLN A 122 12.56 7.90 -13.20
C GLN A 122 13.06 6.48 -13.06
#